data_53d130da30555a8b780fa5a8b5479f3b
#
_entry.id   53d130da30555a8b780fa5a8b5479f3b
#
_cell.length_a   1.000
_cell.length_b   1.000
_cell.length_c   1.000
_cell.angle_alpha   90.00
_cell.angle_beta   90.00
_cell.angle_gamma   90.00
#
_symmetry.space_group_name_H-M   'P 1'
#
loop_
_entity.id
_entity.type
_entity.pdbx_description
1 polymer ?
#
loop_
_entity_poly.entity_id
_entity_poly.type
_entity_poly.pdbx_seq_one_letter_code
_entity_poly.pdbx_strand_id
1 'polypeptide(L)'
;MYVRFWGTRGSVPAAATAQQIREKVSRALRLFRSKHPGAQEDIEAFIDKDLPFADRGSYGVNTSCVEIGGMEECILCDAGTGIRDFGHAFMHSAKGRTPAVFHIFLSHLHWDHIQGFPFFPPAYLPGEQIHIYGGHRDIRQALTLQQSPPFFPIAFQGMGATIDFTTLEPGRPVSVAGFDVQMFPQNHPGGSFGYSFVREGTKIVYSTDMEHTSEAD
;
A
#
# COMPACT_ATOMS: atom_id res chain seq x y z
N MET A 1 14.85 7.13 -5.52
CA MET A 1 13.78 6.12 -5.66
C MET A 1 13.81 5.19 -4.45
N TYR A 2 12.65 4.84 -3.86
CA TYR A 2 12.50 3.92 -2.72
C TYR A 2 11.21 3.13 -2.85
N VAL A 3 11.12 2.03 -2.12
CA VAL A 3 9.86 1.27 -1.93
C VAL A 3 9.48 1.36 -0.46
N ARG A 4 8.21 1.68 -0.18
CA ARG A 4 7.67 1.73 1.17
C ARG A 4 6.41 0.89 1.28
N PHE A 5 6.38 0.04 2.29
CA PHE A 5 5.24 -0.81 2.59
C PHE A 5 4.30 -0.08 3.57
N TRP A 6 3.09 0.21 3.14
CA TRP A 6 2.02 0.78 3.95
C TRP A 6 1.09 -0.29 4.49
N GLY A 7 1.03 -1.43 3.80
CA GLY A 7 0.30 -2.62 4.19
C GLY A 7 0.82 -3.86 3.46
N THR A 8 0.90 -4.97 4.19
CA THR A 8 1.46 -6.23 3.68
C THR A 8 0.68 -7.45 4.18
N ARG A 9 -0.49 -7.23 4.81
CA ARG A 9 -1.28 -8.31 5.37
C ARG A 9 -2.27 -8.83 4.35
N GLY A 10 -2.44 -10.15 4.29
CA GLY A 10 -3.50 -10.78 3.51
C GLY A 10 -4.82 -10.86 4.28
N SER A 11 -5.91 -10.92 3.55
CA SER A 11 -7.31 -11.11 3.95
C SER A 11 -7.93 -9.97 4.76
N VAL A 12 -7.49 -9.69 5.98
CA VAL A 12 -8.07 -8.65 6.83
C VAL A 12 -7.01 -7.89 7.61
N PRO A 13 -7.18 -6.58 7.85
CA PRO A 13 -6.28 -5.84 8.71
C PRO A 13 -6.42 -6.35 10.15
N ALA A 14 -5.31 -6.47 10.86
CA ALA A 14 -5.33 -6.88 12.26
C ALA A 14 -4.29 -6.13 13.08
N ALA A 15 -4.76 -5.40 14.08
CA ALA A 15 -3.91 -4.74 15.05
C ALA A 15 -3.17 -5.76 15.93
N ALA A 16 -2.03 -5.33 16.50
CA ALA A 16 -1.37 -6.12 17.51
C ALA A 16 -2.28 -6.28 18.73
N THR A 17 -2.34 -7.50 19.29
CA THR A 17 -3.10 -7.78 20.50
C THR A 17 -2.44 -7.14 21.73
N ALA A 18 -3.21 -6.92 22.79
CA ALA A 18 -2.68 -6.42 24.07
C ALA A 18 -1.52 -7.30 24.59
N GLN A 19 -1.61 -8.62 24.40
CA GLN A 19 -0.55 -9.56 24.78
C GLN A 19 0.73 -9.31 23.97
N GLN A 20 0.63 -9.16 22.65
CA GLN A 20 1.78 -8.87 21.79
C GLN A 20 2.44 -7.54 22.12
N ILE A 21 1.64 -6.50 22.40
CA ILE A 21 2.16 -5.18 22.83
C ILE A 21 2.91 -5.34 24.16
N ARG A 22 2.33 -6.03 25.14
CA ARG A 22 2.97 -6.29 26.42
C ARG A 22 4.31 -7.02 26.27
N GLU A 23 4.37 -8.02 25.40
CA GLU A 23 5.59 -8.77 25.13
C GLU A 23 6.68 -7.90 24.49
N LYS A 24 6.32 -7.05 23.50
CA LYS A 24 7.25 -6.10 22.89
C LYS A 24 7.82 -5.14 23.92
N VAL A 25 6.97 -4.53 24.74
CA VAL A 25 7.40 -3.62 25.83
C VAL A 25 8.33 -4.34 26.80
N SER A 26 8.00 -5.56 27.19
CA SER A 26 8.85 -6.38 28.08
C SER A 26 10.25 -6.65 27.48
N ARG A 27 10.31 -7.01 26.18
CA ARG A 27 11.58 -7.25 25.49
C ARG A 27 12.39 -5.96 25.36
N ALA A 28 11.76 -4.86 24.98
CA ALA A 28 12.41 -3.55 24.89
C ALA A 28 13.06 -3.14 26.22
N LEU A 29 12.30 -3.24 27.33
CA LEU A 29 12.81 -2.87 28.66
C LEU A 29 13.94 -3.79 29.14
N ARG A 30 13.86 -5.10 28.85
CA ARG A 30 14.94 -6.05 29.19
C ARG A 30 16.20 -5.75 28.39
N LEU A 31 16.08 -5.47 27.10
CA LEU A 31 17.21 -5.13 26.24
C LEU A 31 17.84 -3.82 26.68
N PHE A 32 17.03 -2.80 26.97
CA PHE A 32 17.52 -1.52 27.48
C PHE A 32 18.35 -1.70 28.75
N ARG A 33 17.82 -2.41 29.74
CA ARG A 33 18.53 -2.69 31.00
C ARG A 33 19.83 -3.46 30.82
N SER A 34 19.88 -4.37 29.83
CA SER A 34 21.10 -5.17 29.57
C SER A 34 22.21 -4.39 28.92
N LYS A 35 21.86 -3.43 28.04
CA LYS A 35 22.83 -2.60 27.31
C LYS A 35 23.28 -1.37 28.10
N HIS A 36 22.39 -0.85 28.97
CA HIS A 36 22.57 0.44 29.63
C HIS A 36 22.32 0.34 31.15
N PRO A 37 23.20 -0.38 31.90
CA PRO A 37 23.06 -0.51 33.35
C PRO A 37 23.50 0.81 34.05
N GLY A 38 22.53 1.73 34.27
CA GLY A 38 22.75 2.91 35.11
C GLY A 38 23.00 4.24 34.40
N ALA A 39 22.73 4.34 33.11
CA ALA A 39 22.95 5.56 32.35
C ALA A 39 21.68 6.37 32.13
N GLN A 40 21.86 7.69 32.07
CA GLN A 40 20.89 8.65 31.54
C GLN A 40 21.10 8.67 30.01
N GLU A 41 20.49 7.70 29.31
CA GLU A 41 20.68 7.53 27.88
C GLU A 41 19.50 8.03 27.05
N ASP A 42 19.82 8.41 25.79
CA ASP A 42 18.86 8.82 24.80
C ASP A 42 17.98 7.62 24.39
N ILE A 43 16.74 7.61 24.90
CA ILE A 43 15.75 6.56 24.63
C ILE A 43 15.44 6.49 23.13
N GLU A 44 15.38 7.61 22.44
CA GLU A 44 15.08 7.64 21.00
C GLU A 44 16.23 6.99 20.21
N ALA A 45 17.48 7.28 20.58
CA ALA A 45 18.64 6.63 19.96
C ALA A 45 18.64 5.11 20.20
N PHE A 46 18.25 4.66 21.39
CA PHE A 46 18.10 3.24 21.68
C PHE A 46 17.00 2.59 20.82
N ILE A 47 15.83 3.24 20.70
CA ILE A 47 14.73 2.74 19.89
C ILE A 47 15.16 2.60 18.42
N ASP A 48 15.84 3.61 17.88
CA ASP A 48 16.19 3.65 16.47
C ASP A 48 17.34 2.72 16.08
N LYS A 49 18.33 2.58 16.95
CA LYS A 49 19.58 1.88 16.61
C LYS A 49 19.67 0.47 17.19
N ASP A 50 19.22 0.29 18.42
CA ASP A 50 19.44 -0.92 19.19
C ASP A 50 18.24 -1.85 19.28
N LEU A 51 17.01 -1.30 19.23
CA LEU A 51 15.80 -2.09 19.35
C LEU A 51 15.48 -2.78 18.00
N PRO A 52 15.38 -4.11 17.95
CA PRO A 52 15.00 -4.84 16.74
C PRO A 52 13.67 -4.33 16.17
N PHE A 53 13.54 -4.31 14.84
CA PHE A 53 12.30 -3.88 14.17
C PHE A 53 11.07 -4.65 14.66
N ALA A 54 11.21 -5.95 14.94
CA ALA A 54 10.12 -6.77 15.47
C ALA A 54 9.54 -6.25 16.80
N ASP A 55 10.31 -5.50 17.59
CA ASP A 55 9.89 -4.92 18.86
C ASP A 55 9.50 -3.45 18.74
N ARG A 56 10.22 -2.65 17.94
CA ARG A 56 9.89 -1.21 17.72
C ARG A 56 8.79 -0.97 16.70
N GLY A 57 8.53 -1.93 15.80
CA GLY A 57 7.57 -1.82 14.71
C GLY A 57 6.54 -2.93 14.68
N SER A 58 5.77 -2.96 13.62
CA SER A 58 4.79 -3.99 13.30
C SER A 58 4.96 -4.45 11.86
N TYR A 59 4.91 -5.75 11.61
CA TYR A 59 4.81 -6.32 10.27
C TYR A 59 3.33 -6.43 9.91
N GLY A 60 2.87 -5.60 8.96
CA GLY A 60 1.56 -5.77 8.35
C GLY A 60 0.37 -5.73 9.31
N VAL A 61 -0.02 -4.53 9.75
CA VAL A 61 -1.34 -4.29 10.36
C VAL A 61 -2.37 -4.10 9.25
N ASN A 62 -2.01 -3.32 8.25
CA ASN A 62 -2.83 -2.98 7.10
C ASN A 62 -2.70 -4.00 5.97
N THR A 63 -3.76 -4.13 5.17
CA THR A 63 -3.75 -4.93 3.95
C THR A 63 -3.03 -4.21 2.81
N SER A 64 -2.78 -4.92 1.72
CA SER A 64 -1.81 -4.61 0.68
C SER A 64 -1.86 -3.17 0.16
N CYS A 65 -0.78 -2.44 0.35
CA CYS A 65 -0.51 -1.15 -0.27
C CYS A 65 1.00 -0.86 -0.24
N VAL A 66 1.61 -0.70 -1.40
CA VAL A 66 3.04 -0.45 -1.54
C VAL A 66 3.27 0.81 -2.37
N GLU A 67 4.05 1.74 -1.84
CA GLU A 67 4.47 2.97 -2.51
C GLU A 67 5.79 2.76 -3.24
N ILE A 68 5.86 3.19 -4.50
CA ILE A 68 7.10 3.41 -5.23
C ILE A 68 7.34 4.92 -5.22
N GLY A 69 8.28 5.38 -4.40
CA GLY A 69 8.48 6.79 -4.12
C GLY A 69 9.80 7.34 -4.65
N GLY A 70 9.98 8.65 -4.47
CA GLY A 70 11.15 9.41 -4.94
C GLY A 70 10.90 10.13 -6.27
N MET A 71 9.64 10.21 -6.72
CA MET A 71 9.18 10.98 -7.87
C MET A 71 8.25 12.12 -7.42
N GLU A 72 7.87 12.98 -8.36
CA GLU A 72 6.89 14.05 -8.14
C GLU A 72 5.49 13.44 -7.97
N GLU A 73 5.08 12.59 -8.90
CA GLU A 73 3.82 11.86 -8.87
C GLU A 73 3.92 10.64 -7.94
N CYS A 74 2.78 10.22 -7.38
CA CYS A 74 2.72 9.11 -6.43
C CYS A 74 2.31 7.81 -7.13
N ILE A 75 3.11 6.75 -6.98
CA ILE A 75 2.79 5.42 -7.50
C ILE A 75 2.49 4.49 -6.32
N LEU A 76 1.35 3.83 -6.38
CA LEU A 76 0.88 2.87 -5.39
C LEU A 76 0.54 1.54 -6.07
N CYS A 77 0.90 0.45 -5.45
CA CYS A 77 0.46 -0.89 -5.81
C CYS A 77 -0.53 -1.36 -4.74
N ASP A 78 -1.74 -1.67 -5.18
CA ASP A 78 -2.95 -1.98 -4.42
C ASP A 78 -3.47 -0.85 -3.51
N ALA A 79 -4.76 -0.96 -3.22
CA ALA A 79 -5.54 -0.02 -2.42
C ALA A 79 -6.19 -0.71 -1.21
N GLY A 80 -5.47 -1.66 -0.58
CA GLY A 80 -5.85 -2.22 0.71
C GLY A 80 -5.80 -1.15 1.80
N THR A 81 -6.03 -1.53 3.06
CA THR A 81 -6.18 -0.53 4.14
C THR A 81 -4.93 0.33 4.37
N GLY A 82 -3.75 -0.10 3.88
CA GLY A 82 -2.53 0.69 3.92
C GLY A 82 -2.61 2.03 3.17
N ILE A 83 -3.48 2.15 2.15
CA ILE A 83 -3.66 3.39 1.39
C ILE A 83 -4.21 4.53 2.25
N ARG A 84 -4.99 4.21 3.30
CA ARG A 84 -5.46 5.19 4.27
C ARG A 84 -4.28 5.86 4.98
N ASP A 85 -3.35 5.06 5.48
CA ASP A 85 -2.20 5.57 6.24
C ASP A 85 -1.23 6.33 5.32
N PHE A 86 -1.03 5.85 4.08
CA PHE A 86 -0.33 6.61 3.05
C PHE A 86 -1.01 7.97 2.81
N GLY A 87 -2.33 8.00 2.61
CA GLY A 87 -3.08 9.22 2.35
C GLY A 87 -2.97 10.23 3.49
N HIS A 88 -3.06 9.80 4.75
CA HIS A 88 -2.83 10.67 5.91
C HIS A 88 -1.40 11.22 5.94
N ALA A 89 -0.39 10.37 5.74
CA ALA A 89 1.00 10.81 5.70
C ALA A 89 1.25 11.80 4.56
N PHE A 90 0.66 11.56 3.38
CA PHE A 90 0.72 12.47 2.24
C PHE A 90 0.14 13.84 2.58
N MET A 91 -1.08 13.89 3.13
CA MET A 91 -1.74 15.14 3.51
C MET A 91 -0.95 15.99 4.53
N HIS A 92 -0.16 15.35 5.39
CA HIS A 92 0.70 16.04 6.36
C HIS A 92 2.08 16.40 5.80
N SER A 93 2.41 15.96 4.59
CA SER A 93 3.68 16.27 3.92
C SER A 93 3.63 17.63 3.20
N ALA A 94 4.81 18.11 2.76
CA ALA A 94 4.89 19.28 1.90
C ALA A 94 4.17 19.09 0.55
N LYS A 95 4.14 17.87 0.02
CA LYS A 95 3.45 17.51 -1.23
C LYS A 95 1.94 17.62 -1.12
N GLY A 96 1.36 17.33 0.05
CA GLY A 96 -0.08 17.42 0.27
C GLY A 96 -0.64 18.85 0.37
N ARG A 97 0.19 19.87 0.11
CA ARG A 97 -0.22 21.29 0.08
C ARG A 97 -0.64 21.78 -1.30
N THR A 98 -0.41 21.00 -2.34
CA THR A 98 -0.77 21.29 -3.74
C THR A 98 -1.45 20.05 -4.33
N PRO A 99 -2.36 20.23 -5.30
CA PRO A 99 -2.94 19.11 -6.01
C PRO A 99 -1.88 18.18 -6.57
N ALA A 100 -2.11 16.89 -6.47
CA ALA A 100 -1.17 15.85 -6.86
C ALA A 100 -1.80 14.82 -7.82
N VAL A 101 -0.93 14.06 -8.45
CA VAL A 101 -1.31 12.93 -9.33
C VAL A 101 -0.94 11.62 -8.65
N PHE A 102 -1.91 10.72 -8.56
CA PHE A 102 -1.76 9.38 -8.00
C PHE A 102 -2.00 8.33 -9.07
N HIS A 103 -1.08 7.39 -9.17
CA HIS A 103 -1.18 6.22 -10.04
C HIS A 103 -1.32 4.98 -9.17
N ILE A 104 -2.49 4.34 -9.19
CA ILE A 104 -2.80 3.16 -8.39
C ILE A 104 -2.90 1.94 -9.31
N PHE A 105 -2.01 0.98 -9.14
CA PHE A 105 -1.96 -0.28 -9.89
C PHE A 105 -2.59 -1.37 -9.05
N LEU A 106 -3.77 -1.86 -9.44
CA LEU A 106 -4.48 -2.91 -8.74
C LEU A 106 -4.07 -4.28 -9.27
N SER A 107 -3.58 -5.13 -8.38
CA SER A 107 -3.26 -6.52 -8.72
C SER A 107 -4.51 -7.33 -9.04
N HIS A 108 -5.52 -7.22 -8.20
CA HIS A 108 -6.83 -7.86 -8.38
C HIS A 108 -7.90 -7.20 -7.49
N LEU A 109 -9.13 -7.74 -7.51
CA LEU A 109 -10.29 -7.09 -6.90
C LEU A 109 -10.75 -7.76 -5.60
N HIS A 110 -9.94 -8.62 -4.95
CA HIS A 110 -10.26 -9.09 -3.60
C HIS A 110 -10.28 -7.92 -2.62
N TRP A 111 -11.10 -8.03 -1.58
CA TRP A 111 -11.35 -6.92 -0.68
C TRP A 111 -10.10 -6.35 -0.03
N ASP A 112 -9.22 -7.17 0.41
CA ASP A 112 -7.98 -6.75 1.06
C ASP A 112 -7.02 -5.96 0.13
N HIS A 113 -7.27 -5.97 -1.17
CA HIS A 113 -6.54 -5.16 -2.15
C HIS A 113 -7.26 -3.89 -2.58
N ILE A 114 -8.56 -3.72 -2.24
CA ILE A 114 -9.35 -2.55 -2.63
C ILE A 114 -10.10 -1.88 -1.46
N GLN A 115 -10.26 -2.54 -0.31
CA GLN A 115 -11.12 -2.07 0.79
C GLN A 115 -10.67 -0.75 1.42
N GLY A 116 -9.41 -0.35 1.23
CA GLY A 116 -8.88 0.90 1.76
C GLY A 116 -9.22 2.12 0.90
N PHE A 117 -9.56 1.93 -0.38
CA PHE A 117 -9.81 3.04 -1.31
C PHE A 117 -10.89 4.02 -0.80
N PRO A 118 -12.03 3.59 -0.25
CA PRO A 118 -13.01 4.49 0.34
C PRO A 118 -12.50 5.36 1.49
N PHE A 119 -11.35 5.02 2.07
CA PHE A 119 -10.72 5.73 3.18
C PHE A 119 -9.45 6.49 2.76
N PHE A 120 -9.25 6.70 1.47
CA PHE A 120 -8.12 7.43 0.91
C PHE A 120 -8.42 8.94 0.89
N PRO A 121 -7.88 9.76 1.82
CA PRO A 121 -8.27 11.15 1.96
C PRO A 121 -8.12 12.00 0.69
N PRO A 122 -7.05 11.85 -0.13
CA PRO A 122 -6.92 12.62 -1.38
C PRO A 122 -8.07 12.40 -2.37
N ALA A 123 -8.73 11.24 -2.35
CA ALA A 123 -9.85 10.97 -3.26
C ALA A 123 -11.07 11.88 -3.03
N TYR A 124 -11.16 12.55 -1.88
CA TYR A 124 -12.25 13.46 -1.53
C TYR A 124 -11.92 14.94 -1.81
N LEU A 125 -10.71 15.24 -2.25
CA LEU A 125 -10.26 16.62 -2.45
C LEU A 125 -10.43 17.05 -3.90
N PRO A 126 -11.06 18.20 -4.16
CA PRO A 126 -11.08 18.79 -5.49
C PRO A 126 -9.66 19.15 -5.98
N GLY A 127 -9.40 18.85 -7.24
CA GLY A 127 -8.11 19.13 -7.89
C GLY A 127 -7.13 17.96 -7.89
N GLU A 128 -7.30 16.96 -7.01
CA GLU A 128 -6.51 15.74 -7.06
C GLU A 128 -6.87 14.91 -8.29
N GLN A 129 -5.87 14.22 -8.86
CA GLN A 129 -6.04 13.32 -10.00
C GLN A 129 -5.62 11.91 -9.62
N ILE A 130 -6.48 10.94 -9.86
CA ILE A 130 -6.24 9.53 -9.52
C ILE A 130 -6.44 8.70 -10.78
N HIS A 131 -5.36 8.06 -11.23
CA HIS A 131 -5.39 7.13 -12.34
C HIS A 131 -5.28 5.70 -11.80
N ILE A 132 -6.32 4.90 -12.02
CA ILE A 132 -6.39 3.52 -11.56
C ILE A 132 -6.16 2.57 -12.74
N TYR A 133 -5.16 1.71 -12.59
CA TYR A 133 -4.72 0.74 -13.59
C TYR A 133 -4.96 -0.69 -13.11
N GLY A 134 -5.27 -1.59 -14.03
CA GLY A 134 -5.36 -3.02 -13.74
C GLY A 134 -5.75 -3.85 -14.96
N GLY A 135 -5.69 -5.18 -14.84
CA GLY A 135 -6.07 -6.10 -15.93
C GLY A 135 -7.56 -6.43 -15.96
N HIS A 136 -8.30 -6.11 -14.90
CA HIS A 136 -9.74 -6.39 -14.82
C HIS A 136 -10.57 -5.27 -15.49
N ARG A 137 -11.55 -5.64 -16.29
CA ARG A 137 -12.45 -4.67 -16.96
C ARG A 137 -13.44 -4.02 -15.99
N ASP A 138 -13.71 -4.67 -14.86
CA ASP A 138 -14.77 -4.30 -13.92
C ASP A 138 -14.28 -3.47 -12.72
N ILE A 139 -13.05 -2.91 -12.78
CA ILE A 139 -12.45 -2.13 -11.67
C ILE A 139 -13.39 -1.01 -11.22
N ARG A 140 -13.88 -0.19 -12.16
CA ARG A 140 -14.82 0.90 -11.84
C ARG A 140 -16.09 0.38 -11.16
N GLN A 141 -16.64 -0.72 -11.67
CA GLN A 141 -17.85 -1.31 -11.11
C GLN A 141 -17.62 -1.84 -9.69
N ALA A 142 -16.51 -2.55 -9.46
CA ALA A 142 -16.14 -3.09 -8.16
C ALA A 142 -15.98 -1.98 -7.11
N LEU A 143 -15.24 -0.92 -7.43
CA LEU A 143 -15.04 0.22 -6.52
C LEU A 143 -16.33 1.01 -6.29
N THR A 144 -17.20 1.13 -7.29
CA THR A 144 -18.51 1.76 -7.14
C THR A 144 -19.41 0.92 -6.24
N LEU A 145 -19.40 -0.41 -6.39
CA LEU A 145 -20.24 -1.30 -5.60
C LEU A 145 -19.84 -1.28 -4.12
N GLN A 146 -18.55 -1.34 -3.79
CA GLN A 146 -18.12 -1.28 -2.38
C GLN A 146 -18.46 0.06 -1.71
N GLN A 147 -18.61 1.15 -2.47
CA GLN A 147 -19.02 2.47 -1.98
C GLN A 147 -20.48 2.77 -2.27
N SER A 148 -21.34 1.78 -2.30
CA SER A 148 -22.79 1.95 -2.47
C SER A 148 -23.55 1.69 -1.16
N PRO A 149 -24.73 2.31 -0.97
CA PRO A 149 -25.62 1.93 0.11
C PRO A 149 -26.02 0.44 0.00
N PRO A 150 -26.16 -0.28 1.10
CA PRO A 150 -26.02 0.17 2.50
C PRO A 150 -24.59 0.06 3.03
N PHE A 151 -23.58 -0.27 2.21
CA PHE A 151 -22.24 -0.62 2.67
C PHE A 151 -21.39 0.59 3.02
N PHE A 152 -21.57 1.71 2.32
CA PHE A 152 -20.78 2.91 2.54
C PHE A 152 -21.64 4.18 2.46
N PRO A 153 -21.39 5.19 3.34
CA PRO A 153 -22.24 6.38 3.42
C PRO A 153 -22.03 7.38 2.29
N ILE A 154 -20.84 7.37 1.66
CA ILE A 154 -20.49 8.28 0.55
C ILE A 154 -20.36 7.45 -0.72
N ALA A 155 -21.24 7.70 -1.69
CA ALA A 155 -21.16 7.04 -2.98
C ALA A 155 -19.86 7.41 -3.71
N PHE A 156 -19.36 6.52 -4.56
CA PHE A 156 -18.13 6.72 -5.35
C PHE A 156 -18.15 8.05 -6.13
N GLN A 157 -19.31 8.42 -6.69
CA GLN A 157 -19.51 9.67 -7.43
C GLN A 157 -19.45 10.93 -6.54
N GLY A 158 -19.49 10.76 -5.22
CA GLY A 158 -19.35 11.86 -4.25
C GLY A 158 -17.90 12.20 -3.91
N MET A 159 -16.92 11.50 -4.49
CA MET A 159 -15.51 11.85 -4.35
C MET A 159 -15.18 13.13 -5.11
N GLY A 160 -14.29 13.97 -4.54
CA GLY A 160 -13.93 15.27 -5.10
C GLY A 160 -12.85 15.22 -6.17
N ALA A 161 -12.01 14.18 -6.16
CA ALA A 161 -10.93 13.99 -7.12
C ALA A 161 -11.43 13.59 -8.51
N THR A 162 -10.65 13.88 -9.54
CA THR A 162 -10.86 13.30 -10.87
C THR A 162 -10.28 11.89 -10.88
N ILE A 163 -11.13 10.88 -11.16
CA ILE A 163 -10.74 9.47 -11.11
C ILE A 163 -10.93 8.81 -12.47
N ASP A 164 -9.82 8.39 -13.07
CA ASP A 164 -9.77 7.72 -14.36
C ASP A 164 -9.36 6.25 -14.22
N PHE A 165 -9.84 5.40 -15.12
CA PHE A 165 -9.58 3.97 -15.12
C PHE A 165 -8.97 3.55 -16.45
N THR A 166 -7.90 2.77 -16.38
CA THR A 166 -7.21 2.22 -17.55
C THR A 166 -7.06 0.71 -17.40
N THR A 167 -7.68 -0.04 -18.30
CA THR A 167 -7.44 -1.47 -18.39
C THR A 167 -6.15 -1.73 -19.15
N LEU A 168 -5.20 -2.41 -18.51
CA LEU A 168 -3.93 -2.81 -19.09
C LEU A 168 -4.02 -4.17 -19.75
N GLU A 169 -3.17 -4.39 -20.74
CA GLU A 169 -3.02 -5.67 -21.43
C GLU A 169 -1.70 -6.34 -20.98
N PRO A 170 -1.72 -7.64 -20.58
CA PRO A 170 -0.50 -8.35 -20.22
C PRO A 170 0.55 -8.30 -21.33
N GLY A 171 1.80 -8.05 -20.95
CA GLY A 171 2.92 -7.97 -21.87
C GLY A 171 3.04 -6.69 -22.70
N ARG A 172 2.03 -5.80 -22.67
CA ARG A 172 2.09 -4.50 -23.36
C ARG A 172 2.58 -3.42 -22.39
N PRO A 173 3.76 -2.84 -22.62
CA PRO A 173 4.28 -1.80 -21.75
C PRO A 173 3.49 -0.48 -21.91
N VAL A 174 3.40 0.27 -20.82
CA VAL A 174 2.86 1.63 -20.78
C VAL A 174 3.83 2.54 -20.02
N SER A 175 3.94 3.80 -20.44
CA SER A 175 4.77 4.77 -19.73
C SER A 175 3.91 5.54 -18.73
N VAL A 176 4.27 5.49 -17.44
CA VAL A 176 3.56 6.16 -16.34
C VAL A 176 4.56 6.77 -15.37
N ALA A 177 4.43 8.06 -15.08
CA ALA A 177 5.29 8.80 -14.13
C ALA A 177 6.81 8.59 -14.38
N GLY A 178 7.20 8.45 -15.65
CA GLY A 178 8.59 8.22 -16.06
C GLY A 178 9.09 6.79 -15.89
N PHE A 179 8.20 5.82 -15.62
CA PHE A 179 8.50 4.39 -15.66
C PHE A 179 7.92 3.73 -16.91
N ASP A 180 8.65 2.76 -17.43
CA ASP A 180 8.09 1.74 -18.32
C ASP A 180 7.47 0.66 -17.44
N VAL A 181 6.13 0.58 -17.46
CA VAL A 181 5.36 -0.35 -16.62
C VAL A 181 4.83 -1.48 -17.49
N GLN A 182 5.06 -2.71 -17.06
CA GLN A 182 4.55 -3.90 -17.72
C GLN A 182 3.78 -4.77 -16.71
N MET A 183 2.56 -5.16 -17.09
CA MET A 183 1.72 -6.07 -16.34
C MET A 183 1.93 -7.52 -16.81
N PHE A 184 1.86 -8.48 -15.89
CA PHE A 184 1.91 -9.91 -16.16
C PHE A 184 0.90 -10.67 -15.31
N PRO A 185 0.28 -11.75 -15.83
CA PRO A 185 -0.70 -12.55 -15.09
C PRO A 185 -0.02 -13.36 -13.98
N GLN A 186 -0.76 -13.59 -12.91
CA GLN A 186 -0.39 -14.44 -11.78
C GLN A 186 -1.47 -15.49 -11.55
N ASN A 187 -1.06 -16.69 -11.09
CA ASN A 187 -1.98 -17.76 -10.77
C ASN A 187 -2.65 -17.50 -9.43
N HIS A 188 -3.91 -17.05 -9.46
CA HIS A 188 -4.71 -16.77 -8.26
C HIS A 188 -6.20 -16.83 -8.62
N PRO A 189 -7.10 -17.33 -7.73
CA PRO A 189 -8.53 -17.36 -7.98
C PRO A 189 -9.11 -15.98 -8.33
N GLY A 190 -9.89 -15.92 -9.40
CA GLY A 190 -10.42 -14.65 -9.92
C GLY A 190 -9.46 -13.88 -10.82
N GLY A 191 -8.21 -14.34 -10.97
CA GLY A 191 -7.14 -13.68 -11.72
C GLY A 191 -6.44 -12.59 -10.89
N SER A 192 -5.12 -12.58 -10.91
CA SER A 192 -4.26 -11.56 -10.31
C SER A 192 -3.19 -11.13 -11.29
N PHE A 193 -2.64 -9.94 -11.11
CA PHE A 193 -1.61 -9.38 -11.97
C PHE A 193 -0.46 -8.81 -11.14
N GLY A 194 0.75 -9.12 -11.57
CA GLY A 194 1.95 -8.46 -11.09
C GLY A 194 2.36 -7.32 -12.04
N TYR A 195 3.23 -6.47 -11.56
CA TYR A 195 3.73 -5.31 -12.30
C TYR A 195 5.24 -5.21 -12.21
N SER A 196 5.90 -4.90 -13.32
CA SER A 196 7.28 -4.46 -13.30
C SER A 196 7.37 -2.99 -13.68
N PHE A 197 8.11 -2.23 -12.92
CA PHE A 197 8.39 -0.82 -13.11
C PHE A 197 9.87 -0.66 -13.42
N VAL A 198 10.20 -0.12 -14.59
CA VAL A 198 11.59 0.07 -15.04
C VAL A 198 11.85 1.55 -15.26
N ARG A 199 12.89 2.07 -14.63
CA ARG A 199 13.35 3.44 -14.81
C ARG A 199 14.86 3.53 -14.62
N GLU A 200 15.56 4.18 -15.56
CA GLU A 200 17.01 4.47 -15.44
C GLU A 200 17.84 3.21 -15.09
N GLY A 201 17.53 2.07 -15.71
CA GLY A 201 18.23 0.81 -15.46
C GLY A 201 17.85 0.09 -14.17
N THR A 202 17.01 0.67 -13.32
CA THR A 202 16.50 0.02 -12.11
C THR A 202 15.13 -0.60 -12.39
N LYS A 203 14.93 -1.84 -11.93
CA LYS A 203 13.68 -2.57 -12.06
C LYS A 203 13.10 -2.89 -10.68
N ILE A 204 11.85 -2.53 -10.45
CA ILE A 204 11.06 -2.95 -9.30
C ILE A 204 9.98 -3.89 -9.82
N VAL A 205 9.75 -5.00 -9.12
CA VAL A 205 8.66 -5.93 -9.41
C VAL A 205 7.74 -6.01 -8.21
N TYR A 206 6.47 -5.72 -8.44
CA TYR A 206 5.40 -5.96 -7.50
C TYR A 206 4.69 -7.25 -7.87
N SER A 207 4.73 -8.21 -6.97
CA SER A 207 4.05 -9.50 -7.07
C SER A 207 3.39 -9.77 -5.72
N THR A 208 2.13 -10.08 -5.73
CA THR A 208 1.31 -10.32 -4.54
C THR A 208 0.63 -11.67 -4.66
N ASP A 209 -0.63 -11.81 -4.28
CA ASP A 209 -1.36 -13.07 -4.19
C ASP A 209 -1.17 -13.95 -5.42
N MET A 210 -0.40 -15.00 -5.23
CA MET A 210 -0.03 -15.94 -6.27
C MET A 210 0.10 -17.35 -5.68
N GLU A 211 -0.50 -18.32 -6.32
CA GLU A 211 -0.34 -19.73 -6.00
C GLU A 211 0.77 -20.34 -6.85
N HIS A 212 1.76 -20.93 -6.20
CA HIS A 212 2.74 -21.74 -6.88
C HIS A 212 2.12 -23.10 -7.20
N THR A 213 1.93 -23.38 -8.50
CA THR A 213 1.71 -24.76 -8.90
C THR A 213 3.02 -25.50 -8.66
N SER A 214 3.01 -26.44 -7.72
CA SER A 214 4.08 -27.44 -7.68
C SER A 214 3.90 -28.29 -8.96
N GLU A 215 4.60 -27.95 -10.02
CA GLU A 215 5.01 -28.99 -10.96
C GLU A 215 6.05 -29.81 -10.20
N ALA A 216 5.55 -30.61 -9.26
CA ALA A 216 6.25 -31.79 -8.82
C ALA A 216 5.97 -32.84 -9.89
N ASP A 217 7.01 -33.13 -10.64
CA ASP A 217 7.32 -34.25 -11.52
C ASP A 217 7.38 -33.94 -13.00
#